data_82a9fd664208be084efb1862d3fd2e8c
#
_entry.id   82a9fd664208be084efb1862d3fd2e8c
#
_cell.length_a   1.000
_cell.length_b   1.000
_cell.length_c   1.000
_cell.angle_alpha   90.00
_cell.angle_beta   90.00
_cell.angle_gamma   90.00
#
_symmetry.space_group_name_H-M   'P 1'
#
loop_
_entity.id
_entity.type
_entity.pdbx_description
1 polymer ?
#
loop_
_entity_poly.entity_id
_entity_poly.type
_entity_poly.pdbx_seq_one_letter_code
_entity_poly.pdbx_strand_id
1 'polypeptide(L)'
;MTNYDHNLQTVTLGMGXFWGTDARFGYLKGVIRTRVGYAGGTTQTPTYKQMGDHTECLQIDFDPTQITFDEIARHFWNSHNSNRGNYKGRQYLSIILYHDINQKEAIEKIKQEIQNTNSQSIGTEIAPLDQFTLAEEKHQKYYLKRYSNATKKLREYFQTEEAFTDATLVARLNSFVKGYGTLSSLKEEIMQWESEDAAELISLVSELRW
;
A
#
# COMPACT_ATOMS: atom_id res chain seq x y z
N MET A 1 17.53 -1.59 -11.92
CA MET A 1 17.41 -1.09 -10.53
C MET A 1 17.46 0.42 -10.59
N THR A 2 16.33 1.06 -10.35
CA THR A 2 16.25 2.52 -10.31
C THR A 2 16.97 3.05 -9.07
N ASN A 3 17.63 4.20 -9.20
CA ASN A 3 18.38 4.87 -8.11
C ASN A 3 17.51 5.35 -6.93
N TYR A 4 16.28 4.86 -6.82
CA TYR A 4 15.30 5.33 -5.82
C TYR A 4 15.48 4.74 -4.42
N ASP A 5 16.32 3.71 -4.24
CA ASP A 5 16.38 2.98 -2.97
C ASP A 5 17.02 3.74 -1.79
N HIS A 6 17.69 4.87 -2.06
CA HIS A 6 18.53 5.50 -1.02
C HIS A 6 17.79 6.48 -0.09
N ASN A 7 16.54 6.84 -0.39
CA ASN A 7 15.85 7.85 0.43
C ASN A 7 14.35 7.59 0.60
N LEU A 8 13.91 6.35 0.40
CA LEU A 8 12.51 6.01 0.60
C LEU A 8 12.15 6.02 2.08
N GLN A 9 10.93 6.43 2.38
CA GLN A 9 10.34 6.27 3.70
C GLN A 9 9.29 5.16 3.64
N THR A 10 9.00 4.58 4.80
CA THR A 10 8.03 3.49 4.93
C THR A 10 6.94 3.87 5.93
N VAL A 11 5.69 3.54 5.62
CA VAL A 11 4.56 3.64 6.56
C VAL A 11 3.82 2.30 6.57
N THR A 12 3.31 1.91 7.75
CA THR A 12 2.53 0.68 7.92
C THR A 12 1.16 1.04 8.51
N LEU A 13 0.08 0.59 7.84
CA LEU A 13 -1.28 0.95 8.25
C LEU A 13 -2.29 -0.16 7.91
N GLY A 14 -3.38 -0.22 8.66
CA GLY A 14 -4.50 -1.14 8.42
C GLY A 14 -5.83 -0.39 8.44
N MET A 15 -6.73 -0.74 7.51
CA MET A 15 -8.05 -0.09 7.44
C MET A 15 -9.12 -1.06 6.88
N GLY A 16 -8.92 -2.35 7.18
CA GLY A 16 -9.81 -3.40 6.68
C GLY A 16 -9.06 -4.32 5.72
N UNK A 17 -9.53 -5.16 4.80
CA UNK A 17 -9.09 -5.88 3.99
C UNK A 17 -8.07 -5.35 3.35
N PHE A 18 -7.05 -5.90 3.54
CA PHE A 18 -5.81 -5.37 2.97
C PHE A 18 -5.76 -5.39 1.43
N TRP A 19 -6.52 -6.23 0.77
CA TRP A 19 -6.61 -6.20 -0.70
C TRP A 19 -7.12 -4.85 -1.21
N GLY A 20 -8.15 -4.33 -0.53
CA GLY A 20 -8.71 -3.01 -0.86
C GLY A 20 -7.74 -1.89 -0.52
N THR A 21 -7.05 -2.04 0.61
CA THR A 21 -6.05 -1.08 1.07
C THR A 21 -4.90 -0.99 0.07
N ASP A 22 -4.35 -2.13 -0.39
CA ASP A 22 -3.28 -2.18 -1.39
C ASP A 22 -3.67 -1.40 -2.65
N ALA A 23 -4.85 -1.68 -3.20
CA ALA A 23 -5.30 -1.01 -4.42
C ALA A 23 -5.55 0.50 -4.22
N ARG A 24 -5.94 0.88 -2.99
CA ARG A 24 -6.27 2.29 -2.70
C ARG A 24 -5.04 3.18 -2.53
N PHE A 25 -3.89 2.59 -2.26
CA PHE A 25 -2.64 3.36 -2.12
C PHE A 25 -1.71 3.21 -3.31
N GLY A 26 -1.78 2.07 -4.01
CA GLY A 26 -0.85 1.77 -5.09
C GLY A 26 -0.95 2.71 -6.31
N TYR A 27 -2.02 3.52 -6.44
CA TYR A 27 -2.13 4.47 -7.55
C TYR A 27 -1.52 5.84 -7.25
N LEU A 28 -1.19 6.12 -6.00
CA LEU A 28 -0.70 7.44 -5.61
C LEU A 28 0.70 7.69 -6.19
N LYS A 29 0.85 8.79 -6.89
CA LYS A 29 2.16 9.21 -7.40
C LYS A 29 3.10 9.42 -6.21
N GLY A 30 4.32 8.92 -6.31
CA GLY A 30 5.29 8.94 -5.21
C GLY A 30 5.27 7.68 -4.35
N VAL A 31 4.20 6.87 -4.37
CA VAL A 31 4.23 5.52 -3.79
C VAL A 31 5.04 4.64 -4.73
N ILE A 32 6.08 4.02 -4.21
CA ILE A 32 7.03 3.21 -5.00
C ILE A 32 6.64 1.74 -4.97
N ARG A 33 6.31 1.22 -3.76
CA ARG A 33 5.88 -0.18 -3.65
C ARG A 33 4.92 -0.34 -2.48
N THR A 34 4.09 -1.36 -2.58
CA THR A 34 3.12 -1.71 -1.55
C THR A 34 3.23 -3.21 -1.27
N ARG A 35 3.08 -3.60 -0.01
CA ARG A 35 3.08 -5.01 0.39
C ARG A 35 2.01 -5.23 1.44
N VAL A 36 1.20 -6.27 1.29
CA VAL A 36 0.21 -6.62 2.32
C VAL A 36 0.81 -7.62 3.31
N GLY A 37 0.41 -7.52 4.58
CA GLY A 37 0.95 -8.36 5.63
C GLY A 37 0.17 -8.26 6.92
N TYR A 38 0.79 -8.72 8.00
CA TYR A 38 0.21 -8.79 9.34
C TYR A 38 1.10 -8.04 10.31
N ALA A 39 0.49 -7.16 11.13
CA ALA A 39 1.25 -6.34 12.08
C ALA A 39 0.37 -5.92 13.26
N GLY A 40 0.98 -5.35 14.29
CA GLY A 40 0.29 -4.77 15.43
C GLY A 40 -0.15 -5.78 16.48
N GLY A 41 0.23 -7.05 16.35
CA GLY A 41 -0.03 -8.11 17.33
C GLY A 41 1.25 -8.66 17.93
N THR A 42 1.10 -9.68 18.76
CA THR A 42 2.21 -10.31 19.48
C THR A 42 2.46 -11.77 19.06
N THR A 43 1.53 -12.34 18.30
CA THR A 43 1.62 -13.74 17.85
C THR A 43 2.82 -13.91 16.92
N GLN A 44 3.64 -14.93 17.19
CA GLN A 44 4.79 -15.25 16.34
C GLN A 44 4.33 -15.88 15.02
N THR A 45 5.00 -15.53 13.93
CA THR A 45 4.78 -16.10 12.58
C THR A 45 3.30 -16.16 12.16
N PRO A 46 2.60 -15.03 12.15
CA PRO A 46 1.19 -15.05 11.72
C PRO A 46 1.02 -15.46 10.26
N THR A 47 -0.11 -16.12 9.97
CA THR A 47 -0.55 -16.43 8.61
C THR A 47 -2.02 -16.03 8.48
N TYR A 48 -2.54 -16.05 7.25
CA TYR A 48 -3.96 -15.71 7.03
C TYR A 48 -4.91 -16.60 7.86
N LYS A 49 -4.56 -17.88 8.02
CA LYS A 49 -5.40 -18.84 8.77
C LYS A 49 -5.16 -18.78 10.28
N GLN A 50 -3.99 -18.31 10.69
CA GLN A 50 -3.58 -18.26 12.10
C GLN A 50 -2.98 -16.89 12.38
N MET A 51 -3.80 -15.86 12.22
CA MET A 51 -3.38 -14.46 12.34
C MET A 51 -3.10 -14.04 13.78
N GLY A 52 -3.72 -14.72 14.73
CA GLY A 52 -3.62 -14.36 16.13
C GLY A 52 -4.23 -13.00 16.40
N ASP A 53 -3.50 -12.15 17.09
CA ASP A 53 -3.92 -10.80 17.48
C ASP A 53 -3.44 -9.71 16.50
N HIS A 54 -2.93 -10.10 15.32
CA HIS A 54 -2.49 -9.14 14.32
C HIS A 54 -3.66 -8.54 13.51
N THR A 55 -3.36 -7.43 12.85
CA THR A 55 -4.25 -6.75 11.90
C THR A 55 -3.72 -6.94 10.47
N GLU A 56 -4.63 -7.07 9.51
CA GLU A 56 -4.29 -6.99 8.09
C GLU A 56 -3.78 -5.58 7.79
N CYS A 57 -2.53 -5.47 7.41
CA CYS A 57 -1.84 -4.20 7.18
C CYS A 57 -1.27 -4.10 5.78
N LEU A 58 -1.10 -2.87 5.35
CA LEU A 58 -0.36 -2.48 4.15
C LEU A 58 0.92 -1.80 4.60
N GLN A 59 2.04 -2.21 4.03
CA GLN A 59 3.30 -1.48 4.13
C GLN A 59 3.54 -0.77 2.80
N ILE A 60 3.86 0.51 2.88
CA ILE A 60 4.02 1.41 1.73
C ILE A 60 5.41 2.02 1.80
N ASP A 61 6.22 1.81 0.77
CA ASP A 61 7.46 2.56 0.58
C ASP A 61 7.19 3.69 -0.40
N PHE A 62 7.59 4.91 -0.06
CA PHE A 62 7.28 6.10 -0.84
C PHE A 62 8.47 7.05 -0.91
N ASP A 63 8.50 7.82 -1.98
CA ASP A 63 9.49 8.87 -2.22
C ASP A 63 9.00 10.18 -1.58
N PRO A 64 9.63 10.63 -0.47
CA PRO A 64 9.15 11.83 0.23
C PRO A 64 9.31 13.12 -0.57
N THR A 65 10.02 13.10 -1.70
CA THR A 65 10.10 14.26 -2.60
C THR A 65 8.88 14.38 -3.51
N GLN A 66 8.09 13.30 -3.65
CA GLN A 66 6.93 13.25 -4.53
C GLN A 66 5.61 13.17 -3.77
N ILE A 67 5.59 12.52 -2.61
CA ILE A 67 4.41 12.46 -1.73
C ILE A 67 4.88 12.48 -0.28
N THR A 68 4.27 13.30 0.54
CA THR A 68 4.66 13.44 1.94
C THR A 68 3.97 12.39 2.82
N PHE A 69 4.56 12.10 3.97
CA PHE A 69 3.91 11.28 5.01
C PHE A 69 2.53 11.85 5.38
N ASP A 70 2.41 13.18 5.51
CA ASP A 70 1.15 13.87 5.80
C ASP A 70 0.07 13.53 4.78
N GLU A 71 0.40 13.58 3.49
CA GLU A 71 -0.55 13.26 2.42
C GLU A 71 -1.02 11.80 2.49
N ILE A 72 -0.11 10.87 2.77
CA ILE A 72 -0.46 9.44 2.93
C ILE A 72 -1.37 9.26 4.16
N ALA A 73 -1.03 9.89 5.28
CA ALA A 73 -1.82 9.77 6.51
C ALA A 73 -3.22 10.39 6.34
N ARG A 74 -3.34 11.54 5.67
CA ARG A 74 -4.63 12.14 5.37
C ARG A 74 -5.45 11.28 4.40
N HIS A 75 -4.79 10.70 3.38
CA HIS A 75 -5.45 9.77 2.46
C HIS A 75 -5.99 8.55 3.21
N PHE A 76 -5.22 8.04 4.18
CA PHE A 76 -5.65 6.93 5.04
C PHE A 76 -6.96 7.28 5.77
N TRP A 77 -7.00 8.39 6.51
CA TRP A 77 -8.19 8.76 7.28
C TRP A 77 -9.39 9.15 6.41
N ASN A 78 -9.14 9.74 5.24
CA ASN A 78 -10.22 10.10 4.30
C ASN A 78 -10.79 8.89 3.54
N SER A 79 -10.13 7.74 3.62
CA SER A 79 -10.46 6.56 2.81
C SER A 79 -11.28 5.50 3.52
N HIS A 80 -11.53 5.67 4.83
CA HIS A 80 -12.28 4.66 5.58
C HIS A 80 -12.96 5.26 6.81
N ASN A 81 -13.85 4.49 7.42
CA ASN A 81 -14.46 4.84 8.70
C ASN A 81 -13.56 4.30 9.83
N SER A 82 -12.82 5.19 10.49
CA SER A 82 -11.92 4.82 11.60
C SER A 82 -12.68 4.34 12.84
N ASN A 83 -13.99 4.59 12.90
CA ASN A 83 -14.84 4.26 14.06
C ASN A 83 -15.70 3.03 13.81
N ARG A 84 -15.32 2.17 12.86
CA ARG A 84 -16.10 0.98 12.50
C ARG A 84 -16.23 -0.07 13.63
N GLY A 85 -15.50 0.12 14.71
CA GLY A 85 -15.50 -0.79 15.83
C GLY A 85 -14.65 -2.04 15.59
N ASN A 86 -14.80 -3.01 16.46
CA ASN A 86 -13.96 -4.21 16.50
C ASN A 86 -14.62 -5.41 15.79
N TYR A 87 -15.17 -5.16 14.61
CA TYR A 87 -15.78 -6.23 13.80
C TYR A 87 -14.68 -7.21 13.36
N LYS A 88 -14.91 -8.50 13.62
CA LYS A 88 -13.92 -9.55 13.35
C LYS A 88 -12.64 -9.41 14.21
N GLY A 89 -12.80 -8.95 15.43
CA GLY A 89 -11.64 -8.80 16.34
C GLY A 89 -10.65 -7.77 15.78
N ARG A 90 -9.36 -8.04 15.93
CA ARG A 90 -8.32 -7.13 15.48
C ARG A 90 -8.04 -7.21 13.97
N GLN A 91 -8.55 -8.23 13.27
CA GLN A 91 -8.19 -8.48 11.86
C GLN A 91 -8.33 -7.24 10.98
N TYR A 92 -9.40 -6.47 11.16
CA TYR A 92 -9.74 -5.35 10.28
C TYR A 92 -9.74 -3.99 10.98
N LEU A 93 -8.92 -3.81 11.99
CA LEU A 93 -8.83 -2.54 12.73
C LEU A 93 -8.40 -1.37 11.82
N SER A 94 -8.82 -0.19 12.23
CA SER A 94 -8.17 1.05 11.79
C SER A 94 -6.92 1.22 12.68
N ILE A 95 -5.75 1.10 12.08
CA ILE A 95 -4.46 1.16 12.81
C ILE A 95 -3.40 1.83 11.95
N ILE A 96 -2.55 2.64 12.56
CA ILE A 96 -1.35 3.16 11.92
C ILE A 96 -0.17 2.92 12.85
N LEU A 97 0.88 2.28 12.31
CA LEU A 97 2.03 1.82 13.07
C LEU A 97 3.25 2.64 12.68
N TYR A 98 3.71 3.47 13.62
CA TYR A 98 4.83 4.37 13.35
C TYR A 98 6.17 3.64 13.45
N HIS A 99 7.09 4.03 12.56
CA HIS A 99 8.43 3.46 12.47
C HIS A 99 9.44 4.23 13.33
N ASP A 100 9.15 5.50 13.62
CA ASP A 100 10.03 6.37 14.41
C ASP A 100 9.23 7.48 15.11
N ILE A 101 9.92 8.28 15.92
CA ILE A 101 9.28 9.31 16.73
C ILE A 101 8.71 10.45 15.85
N ASN A 102 9.35 10.77 14.73
CA ASN A 102 8.88 11.81 13.83
C ASN A 102 7.53 11.43 13.21
N GLN A 103 7.39 10.15 12.80
CA GLN A 103 6.11 9.63 12.31
C GLN A 103 5.05 9.70 13.40
N LYS A 104 5.39 9.31 14.63
CA LYS A 104 4.45 9.38 15.77
C LYS A 104 3.90 10.80 15.94
N GLU A 105 4.80 11.78 16.00
CA GLU A 105 4.41 13.19 16.20
C GLU A 105 3.54 13.70 15.04
N ALA A 106 3.90 13.35 13.81
CA ALA A 106 3.11 13.72 12.62
C ALA A 106 1.71 13.10 12.67
N ILE A 107 1.62 11.80 13.02
CA ILE A 107 0.33 11.10 13.15
C ILE A 107 -0.57 11.78 14.16
N GLU A 108 -0.04 12.07 15.36
CA GLU A 108 -0.81 12.70 16.44
C GLU A 108 -1.30 14.09 16.05
N LYS A 109 -0.44 14.89 15.42
CA LYS A 109 -0.78 16.21 14.91
C LYS A 109 -1.89 16.17 13.87
N ILE A 110 -1.73 15.32 12.84
CA ILE A 110 -2.71 15.20 11.76
C ILE A 110 -4.05 14.71 12.30
N LYS A 111 -4.02 13.72 13.21
CA LYS A 111 -5.23 13.20 13.86
C LYS A 111 -5.98 14.33 14.56
N GLN A 112 -5.27 15.14 15.33
CA GLN A 112 -5.87 16.27 16.06
C GLN A 112 -6.48 17.30 15.09
N GLU A 113 -5.78 17.63 14.02
CA GLU A 113 -6.27 18.57 13.00
C GLU A 113 -7.58 18.06 12.37
N ILE A 114 -7.63 16.78 11.98
CA ILE A 114 -8.81 16.17 11.37
C ILE A 114 -9.99 16.16 12.36
N GLN A 115 -9.72 15.80 13.63
CA GLN A 115 -10.77 15.77 14.66
C GLN A 115 -11.34 17.19 14.91
N ASN A 116 -10.50 18.19 14.97
CA ASN A 116 -10.92 19.58 15.17
C ASN A 116 -11.78 20.08 13.98
N THR A 117 -11.37 19.74 12.75
CA THR A 117 -12.08 20.16 11.53
C THR A 117 -13.46 19.47 11.42
N ASN A 118 -13.52 18.18 11.70
CA ASN A 118 -14.72 17.40 11.47
C ASN A 118 -15.62 17.26 12.71
N SER A 119 -15.17 17.71 13.86
CA SER A 119 -15.86 17.57 15.15
C SER A 119 -16.21 16.11 15.46
N GLN A 120 -15.37 15.16 15.02
CA GLN A 120 -15.57 13.72 15.23
C GLN A 120 -14.32 13.08 15.80
N SER A 121 -14.50 12.18 16.75
CA SER A 121 -13.38 11.40 17.27
C SER A 121 -12.87 10.43 16.20
N ILE A 122 -11.57 10.14 16.22
CA ILE A 122 -10.93 9.14 15.35
C ILE A 122 -10.54 7.94 16.22
N GLY A 123 -11.12 6.79 15.90
CA GLY A 123 -10.91 5.53 16.63
C GLY A 123 -9.71 4.72 16.16
N THR A 124 -8.83 5.30 15.34
CA THR A 124 -7.63 4.62 14.86
C THR A 124 -6.67 4.32 16.02
N GLU A 125 -6.22 3.08 16.12
CA GLU A 125 -5.14 2.68 17.03
C GLU A 125 -3.81 3.21 16.48
N ILE A 126 -3.01 3.82 17.36
CA ILE A 126 -1.67 4.35 17.02
C ILE A 126 -0.67 3.64 17.93
N ALA A 127 0.28 2.94 17.35
CA ALA A 127 1.25 2.13 18.11
C ALA A 127 2.60 2.08 17.37
N PRO A 128 3.69 1.75 18.06
CA PRO A 128 4.95 1.52 17.36
C PRO A 128 4.87 0.25 16.51
N LEU A 129 5.56 0.23 15.38
CA LEU A 129 5.74 -0.99 14.60
C LEU A 129 6.81 -1.85 15.27
N ASP A 130 6.42 -3.00 15.78
CA ASP A 130 7.37 -4.01 16.28
C ASP A 130 7.79 -4.93 15.14
N GLN A 131 6.82 -5.55 14.47
CA GLN A 131 7.07 -6.52 13.41
C GLN A 131 6.01 -6.38 12.31
N PHE A 132 6.45 -6.52 11.05
CA PHE A 132 5.57 -6.70 9.90
C PHE A 132 5.90 -8.04 9.27
N THR A 133 4.93 -8.94 9.23
CA THR A 133 5.07 -10.25 8.58
C THR A 133 4.38 -10.20 7.23
N LEU A 134 5.15 -10.39 6.16
CA LEU A 134 4.63 -10.38 4.79
C LEU A 134 3.56 -11.46 4.62
N ALA A 135 2.42 -11.10 4.07
CA ALA A 135 1.36 -12.07 3.79
C ALA A 135 1.75 -12.97 2.60
N GLU A 136 1.13 -14.14 2.56
CA GLU A 136 1.36 -15.15 1.52
C GLU A 136 1.19 -14.56 0.12
N GLU A 137 1.98 -15.05 -0.82
CA GLU A 137 2.05 -14.59 -2.22
C GLU A 137 0.67 -14.35 -2.84
N LYS A 138 -0.29 -15.23 -2.57
CA LYS A 138 -1.65 -15.14 -3.15
C LYS A 138 -2.40 -13.88 -2.75
N HIS A 139 -1.99 -13.22 -1.66
CA HIS A 139 -2.62 -12.00 -1.17
C HIS A 139 -1.99 -10.73 -1.76
N GLN A 140 -0.74 -10.81 -2.23
CA GLN A 140 -0.07 -9.66 -2.85
C GLN A 140 -0.70 -9.36 -4.21
N LYS A 141 -1.05 -8.10 -4.44
CA LYS A 141 -1.63 -7.61 -5.70
C LYS A 141 -2.88 -8.41 -6.12
N TYR A 142 -3.74 -8.66 -5.16
CA TYR A 142 -4.87 -9.58 -5.27
C TYR A 142 -5.78 -9.29 -6.47
N TYR A 143 -6.13 -8.03 -6.68
CA TYR A 143 -7.07 -7.66 -7.76
C TYR A 143 -6.45 -7.87 -9.13
N LEU A 144 -5.17 -7.52 -9.30
CA LEU A 144 -4.46 -7.73 -10.57
C LEU A 144 -4.34 -9.22 -10.88
N LYS A 145 -4.06 -10.05 -9.89
CA LYS A 145 -3.90 -11.50 -10.07
C LYS A 145 -5.18 -12.19 -10.54
N ARG A 146 -6.33 -11.54 -10.48
CA ARG A 146 -7.59 -12.06 -11.06
C ARG A 146 -7.61 -11.97 -12.58
N TYR A 147 -6.70 -11.21 -13.19
CA TYR A 147 -6.55 -11.07 -14.65
C TYR A 147 -5.36 -11.93 -15.09
N SER A 148 -5.64 -13.22 -15.34
CA SER A 148 -4.59 -14.23 -15.57
C SER A 148 -3.67 -13.89 -16.74
N ASN A 149 -4.23 -13.36 -17.86
CA ASN A 149 -3.43 -13.03 -19.04
C ASN A 149 -2.46 -11.88 -18.75
N ALA A 150 -2.96 -10.81 -18.11
CA ALA A 150 -2.12 -9.66 -17.73
C ALA A 150 -1.05 -10.09 -16.71
N THR A 151 -1.45 -10.87 -15.69
CA THR A 151 -0.53 -11.35 -14.65
C THR A 151 0.58 -12.23 -15.25
N LYS A 152 0.24 -13.13 -16.16
CA LYS A 152 1.22 -14.00 -16.82
C LYS A 152 2.27 -13.15 -17.55
N LYS A 153 1.82 -12.18 -18.36
CA LYS A 153 2.73 -11.32 -19.13
C LYS A 153 3.63 -10.48 -18.22
N LEU A 154 3.09 -9.94 -17.14
CA LEU A 154 3.86 -9.18 -16.17
C LEU A 154 4.91 -10.06 -15.45
N ARG A 155 4.57 -11.33 -15.15
CA ARG A 155 5.52 -12.27 -14.53
C ARG A 155 6.63 -12.68 -15.50
N GLU A 156 6.36 -12.75 -16.79
CA GLU A 156 7.39 -12.97 -17.81
C GLU A 156 8.40 -11.82 -17.82
N TYR A 157 7.92 -10.58 -17.62
CA TYR A 157 8.78 -9.40 -17.54
C TYR A 157 9.57 -9.34 -16.22
N PHE A 158 8.90 -9.47 -15.07
CA PHE A 158 9.53 -9.30 -13.75
C PHE A 158 10.26 -10.55 -13.24
N GLN A 159 9.99 -11.73 -13.78
CA GLN A 159 10.69 -13.00 -13.59
C GLN A 159 10.63 -13.61 -12.18
N THR A 160 10.56 -12.81 -11.09
CA THR A 160 10.43 -13.32 -9.72
C THR A 160 9.20 -12.72 -9.04
N GLU A 161 8.64 -13.44 -8.06
CA GLU A 161 7.49 -12.93 -7.29
C GLU A 161 7.85 -11.68 -6.48
N GLU A 162 9.07 -11.60 -5.99
CA GLU A 162 9.54 -10.42 -5.29
C GLU A 162 9.58 -9.21 -6.23
N ALA A 163 10.23 -9.34 -7.39
CA ALA A 163 10.29 -8.26 -8.38
C ALA A 163 8.89 -7.84 -8.85
N PHE A 164 7.98 -8.81 -9.07
CA PHE A 164 6.59 -8.54 -9.42
C PHE A 164 5.89 -7.75 -8.31
N THR A 165 5.97 -8.24 -7.06
CA THR A 165 5.26 -7.64 -5.92
C THR A 165 5.75 -6.21 -5.65
N ASP A 166 7.06 -5.98 -5.79
CA ASP A 166 7.71 -4.71 -5.43
C ASP A 166 7.71 -3.67 -6.55
N ALA A 167 7.30 -4.06 -7.77
CA ALA A 167 7.31 -3.13 -8.90
C ALA A 167 6.24 -2.04 -8.75
N THR A 168 6.65 -0.78 -8.92
CA THR A 168 5.74 0.37 -8.96
C THR A 168 4.65 0.15 -10.01
N LEU A 169 5.03 -0.32 -11.21
CA LEU A 169 4.08 -0.62 -12.28
C LEU A 169 2.98 -1.59 -11.81
N VAL A 170 3.37 -2.64 -11.08
CA VAL A 170 2.42 -3.67 -10.63
C VAL A 170 1.48 -3.11 -9.55
N ALA A 171 1.99 -2.23 -8.67
CA ALA A 171 1.14 -1.53 -7.70
C ALA A 171 0.11 -0.64 -8.41
N ARG A 172 0.54 0.14 -9.43
CA ARG A 172 -0.36 0.97 -10.26
C ARG A 172 -1.43 0.14 -10.96
N LEU A 173 -1.04 -0.99 -11.56
CA LEU A 173 -1.96 -1.86 -12.28
C LEU A 173 -2.96 -2.56 -11.34
N ASN A 174 -2.51 -2.96 -10.13
CA ASN A 174 -3.42 -3.51 -9.11
C ASN A 174 -4.49 -2.48 -8.72
N SER A 175 -4.11 -1.21 -8.64
CA SER A 175 -5.03 -0.10 -8.36
C SER A 175 -5.98 0.15 -9.55
N PHE A 176 -5.43 0.17 -10.77
CA PHE A 176 -6.21 0.41 -12.00
C PHE A 176 -7.35 -0.62 -12.15
N VAL A 177 -7.07 -1.91 -11.98
CA VAL A 177 -8.11 -2.95 -12.15
C VAL A 177 -9.17 -2.86 -11.03
N LYS A 178 -8.87 -2.18 -9.93
CA LYS A 178 -9.84 -1.91 -8.86
C LYS A 178 -10.63 -0.60 -9.12
N GLY A 179 -10.26 0.16 -10.14
CA GLY A 179 -10.94 1.38 -10.52
C GLY A 179 -10.25 2.67 -10.07
N TYR A 180 -8.99 2.62 -9.69
CA TYR A 180 -8.21 3.80 -9.30
C TYR A 180 -7.22 4.17 -10.42
N GLY A 181 -7.30 5.41 -10.89
CA GLY A 181 -6.44 5.87 -11.97
C GLY A 181 -6.88 5.36 -13.35
N THR A 182 -6.08 5.65 -14.37
CA THR A 182 -6.33 5.22 -15.76
C THR A 182 -5.03 4.72 -16.39
N LEU A 183 -5.14 3.92 -17.45
CA LEU A 183 -3.94 3.50 -18.21
C LEU A 183 -3.27 4.67 -18.89
N SER A 184 -4.03 5.70 -19.30
CA SER A 184 -3.46 6.91 -19.90
C SER A 184 -2.56 7.64 -18.89
N SER A 185 -3.10 7.91 -17.68
CA SER A 185 -2.32 8.60 -16.64
C SER A 185 -1.11 7.79 -16.21
N LEU A 186 -1.23 6.45 -16.19
CA LEU A 186 -0.10 5.57 -15.88
C LEU A 186 1.00 5.68 -16.94
N LYS A 187 0.65 5.68 -18.22
CA LYS A 187 1.64 5.83 -19.29
C LYS A 187 2.34 7.19 -19.24
N GLU A 188 1.59 8.25 -18.92
CA GLU A 188 2.16 9.59 -18.72
C GLU A 188 3.12 9.60 -17.52
N GLU A 189 2.78 8.91 -16.44
CA GLU A 189 3.66 8.76 -15.26
C GLU A 189 4.94 8.00 -15.63
N ILE A 190 4.82 6.87 -16.37
CA ILE A 190 5.98 6.07 -16.80
C ILE A 190 6.96 6.93 -17.63
N MET A 191 6.47 7.82 -18.48
CA MET A 191 7.33 8.73 -19.26
C MET A 191 8.17 9.66 -18.37
N GLN A 192 7.72 9.91 -17.14
CA GLN A 192 8.43 10.75 -16.17
C GLN A 192 9.40 9.96 -15.29
N TRP A 193 9.36 8.62 -15.34
CA TRP A 193 10.28 7.80 -14.57
C TRP A 193 11.69 7.90 -15.16
N GLU A 194 12.68 8.09 -14.33
CA GLU A 194 14.09 8.11 -14.74
C GLU A 194 14.57 6.67 -14.97
N SER A 195 13.99 6.02 -15.99
CA SER A 195 14.26 4.61 -16.30
C SER A 195 14.53 4.44 -17.78
N GLU A 196 15.59 3.72 -18.10
CA GLU A 196 15.92 3.32 -19.48
C GLU A 196 14.83 2.42 -20.06
N ASP A 197 14.04 1.77 -19.21
CA ASP A 197 13.00 0.82 -19.61
C ASP A 197 11.64 1.48 -19.85
N ALA A 198 11.51 2.80 -19.76
CA ALA A 198 10.20 3.49 -19.82
C ALA A 198 9.42 3.12 -21.10
N ALA A 199 10.07 3.11 -22.25
CA ALA A 199 9.42 2.76 -23.53
C ALA A 199 8.95 1.30 -23.52
N GLU A 200 9.75 0.39 -22.98
CA GLU A 200 9.39 -1.02 -22.87
C GLU A 200 8.20 -1.22 -21.93
N LEU A 201 8.17 -0.52 -20.78
CA LEU A 201 7.05 -0.58 -19.84
C LEU A 201 5.75 -0.05 -20.47
N ILE A 202 5.82 1.03 -21.25
CA ILE A 202 4.64 1.57 -21.98
C ILE A 202 4.13 0.55 -23.00
N SER A 203 5.03 -0.11 -23.74
CA SER A 203 4.67 -1.17 -24.69
C SER A 203 4.00 -2.32 -23.95
N LEU A 204 4.62 -2.79 -22.86
CA LEU A 204 4.08 -3.86 -22.01
C LEU A 204 2.65 -3.53 -21.55
N VAL A 205 2.43 -2.33 -21.00
CA VAL A 205 1.10 -1.88 -20.53
C VAL A 205 0.09 -1.89 -21.69
N SER A 206 0.51 -1.47 -22.90
CA SER A 206 -0.37 -1.41 -24.07
C SER A 206 -0.80 -2.80 -24.57
N GLU A 207 -0.03 -3.81 -24.27
CA GLU A 207 -0.27 -5.18 -24.70
C GLU A 207 -1.07 -6.02 -23.71
N LEU A 208 -1.30 -5.51 -22.50
CA LEU A 208 -2.05 -6.26 -21.48
C LEU A 208 -3.51 -6.48 -21.91
N ARG A 209 -4.04 -7.65 -21.58
CA ARG A 209 -5.44 -8.02 -21.85
C ARG A 209 -6.13 -8.27 -20.50
N TRP A 210 -7.21 -7.54 -20.28
CA TRP A 210 -7.97 -7.52 -19.02
C TRP A 210 -9.16 -8.48 -19.08
#